data_435f239f820d27734c914759e67f3f9f
#
_entry.id   435f239f820d27734c914759e67f3f9f
#
_cell.length_a   1.000
_cell.length_b   1.000
_cell.length_c   1.000
_cell.angle_alpha   90.00
_cell.angle_beta   90.00
_cell.angle_gamma   90.00
#
_symmetry.space_group_name_H-M   'P 1'
#
loop_
_entity.id
_entity.type
_entity.pdbx_description
1 polymer ?
#
loop_
_entity_poly.entity_id
_entity_poly.type
_entity_poly.pdbx_seq_one_letter_code
_entity_poly.pdbx_strand_id
1 'polypeptide(L)'
;MSLTVYLGIDVGSVTTKLALVDETGKYVDSVMLKTAGKPVLAVQTGLNNLYSKRLTEYEVMGVGTTGSGRALAGSLVGADVVKNEITAHAVAASTNIPGVQTILEIGGQDSKIIILRDGIVTDFAMNTVCAAGTGSFLDHQAQRLNVPIEEFGETALRSTNPARIAGRCGVFAESDLIHKQQLGYPVEDLLYGLCQALVRNYLSNLALGKELLPTVSFQGGVATNTGMVKAFEEALNTKIVVPENHQTM
;
A
#
# COMPACT_ATOMS: atom_id res chain seq x y z
N MET A 1 -31.61 5.53 14.54
CA MET A 1 -31.53 5.69 13.07
C MET A 1 -30.25 4.98 12.66
N SER A 2 -30.33 4.07 11.70
CA SER A 2 -29.16 3.42 11.10
C SER A 2 -28.36 4.45 10.29
N LEU A 3 -27.05 4.37 10.33
CA LEU A 3 -26.18 5.20 9.51
C LEU A 3 -26.13 4.59 8.08
N THR A 4 -26.43 5.40 7.07
CA THR A 4 -26.30 5.01 5.67
C THR A 4 -24.83 4.87 5.30
N VAL A 5 -24.44 3.72 4.75
CA VAL A 5 -23.05 3.44 4.37
C VAL A 5 -22.97 2.72 3.02
N TYR A 6 -21.79 2.78 2.41
CA TYR A 6 -21.40 2.01 1.23
C TYR A 6 -20.24 1.09 1.58
N LEU A 7 -20.27 -0.14 1.09
CA LEU A 7 -19.26 -1.15 1.34
C LEU A 7 -18.29 -1.27 0.17
N GLY A 8 -17.01 -1.05 0.41
CA GLY A 8 -15.93 -1.36 -0.52
C GLY A 8 -15.23 -2.67 -0.13
N ILE A 9 -14.96 -3.53 -1.10
CA ILE A 9 -14.23 -4.79 -0.90
C ILE A 9 -13.04 -4.85 -1.85
N ASP A 10 -11.83 -4.82 -1.30
CA ASP A 10 -10.58 -5.04 -2.04
C ASP A 10 -10.08 -6.45 -1.77
N VAL A 11 -10.04 -7.29 -2.81
CA VAL A 11 -9.50 -8.65 -2.73
C VAL A 11 -8.17 -8.71 -3.44
N GLY A 12 -7.10 -8.51 -2.68
CA GLY A 12 -5.72 -8.68 -3.14
C GLY A 12 -5.19 -10.09 -2.92
N SER A 13 -4.03 -10.38 -3.50
CA SER A 13 -3.34 -11.68 -3.37
C SER A 13 -2.86 -11.95 -1.93
N VAL A 14 -2.42 -10.93 -1.20
CA VAL A 14 -1.92 -11.04 0.19
C VAL A 14 -3.01 -10.71 1.19
N THR A 15 -3.74 -9.62 0.98
CA THR A 15 -4.74 -9.10 1.91
C THR A 15 -6.09 -8.90 1.25
N THR A 16 -7.14 -9.15 2.02
CA THR A 16 -8.52 -8.78 1.68
C THR A 16 -8.96 -7.71 2.67
N LYS A 17 -9.51 -6.61 2.16
CA LYS A 17 -9.94 -5.46 2.95
C LYS A 17 -11.40 -5.16 2.66
N LEU A 18 -12.13 -4.84 3.70
CA LEU A 18 -13.51 -4.37 3.62
C LEU A 18 -13.57 -3.03 4.33
N ALA A 19 -14.11 -2.02 3.67
CA ALA A 19 -14.23 -0.68 4.23
C ALA A 19 -15.66 -0.15 4.07
N LEU A 20 -16.14 0.53 5.08
CA LEU A 20 -17.40 1.26 5.06
C LEU A 20 -17.10 2.75 4.96
N VAL A 21 -17.81 3.42 4.04
CA VAL A 21 -17.80 4.87 3.90
C VAL A 21 -19.22 5.41 3.99
N ASP A 22 -19.37 6.64 4.48
CA ASP A 22 -20.68 7.34 4.48
C ASP A 22 -21.00 7.93 3.10
N GLU A 23 -22.14 8.61 2.99
CA GLU A 23 -22.63 9.26 1.76
C GLU A 23 -21.67 10.33 1.22
N THR A 24 -20.77 10.87 2.06
CA THR A 24 -19.77 11.86 1.67
C THR A 24 -18.44 11.24 1.23
N GLY A 25 -18.34 9.91 1.31
CA GLY A 25 -17.10 9.15 1.07
C GLY A 25 -16.13 9.15 2.26
N LYS A 26 -16.58 9.61 3.43
CA LYS A 26 -15.76 9.60 4.64
C LYS A 26 -15.71 8.19 5.24
N TYR A 27 -14.52 7.77 5.64
CA TYR A 27 -14.27 6.50 6.32
C TYR A 27 -15.10 6.36 7.61
N VAL A 28 -15.71 5.18 7.78
CA VAL A 28 -16.54 4.82 8.95
C VAL A 28 -15.90 3.68 9.74
N ASP A 29 -15.64 2.53 9.09
CA ASP A 29 -15.03 1.35 9.73
C ASP A 29 -14.36 0.47 8.66
N SER A 30 -13.48 -0.43 9.06
CA SER A 30 -12.90 -1.43 8.16
C SER A 30 -12.46 -2.71 8.87
N VAL A 31 -12.25 -3.73 8.05
CA VAL A 31 -11.62 -4.98 8.44
C VAL A 31 -10.58 -5.34 7.39
N MET A 32 -9.39 -5.71 7.84
CA MET A 32 -8.31 -6.23 7.00
C MET A 32 -7.94 -7.63 7.45
N LEU A 33 -7.83 -8.55 6.48
CA LEU A 33 -7.55 -9.96 6.69
C LEU A 33 -6.47 -10.44 5.71
N LYS A 34 -5.71 -11.46 6.07
CA LYS A 34 -4.85 -12.16 5.13
C LYS A 34 -5.72 -12.99 4.18
N THR A 35 -5.53 -12.84 2.86
CA THR A 35 -6.22 -13.65 1.84
C THR A 35 -5.81 -15.11 1.91
N ALA A 36 -4.51 -15.38 2.14
CA ALA A 36 -3.93 -16.72 2.32
C ALA A 36 -4.37 -17.75 1.26
N GLY A 37 -4.53 -17.32 0.01
CA GLY A 37 -4.98 -18.15 -1.10
C GLY A 37 -6.47 -18.57 -1.03
N LYS A 38 -7.25 -18.01 -0.10
CA LYS A 38 -8.66 -18.35 0.14
C LYS A 38 -9.57 -17.11 0.06
N PRO A 39 -9.67 -16.46 -1.10
CA PRO A 39 -10.36 -15.17 -1.24
C PRO A 39 -11.84 -15.22 -0.82
N VAL A 40 -12.56 -16.29 -1.15
CA VAL A 40 -13.97 -16.46 -0.75
C VAL A 40 -14.11 -16.48 0.77
N LEU A 41 -13.27 -17.27 1.44
CA LEU A 41 -13.29 -17.37 2.91
C LEU A 41 -12.90 -16.04 3.56
N ALA A 42 -11.93 -15.32 2.98
CA ALA A 42 -11.50 -14.02 3.48
C ALA A 42 -12.64 -12.99 3.39
N VAL A 43 -13.36 -12.93 2.27
CA VAL A 43 -14.55 -12.07 2.12
C VAL A 43 -15.64 -12.44 3.13
N GLN A 44 -15.99 -13.72 3.25
CA GLN A 44 -17.00 -14.18 4.20
C GLN A 44 -16.61 -13.85 5.66
N THR A 45 -15.36 -14.09 6.03
CA THR A 45 -14.85 -13.77 7.37
C THR A 45 -14.86 -12.25 7.61
N GLY A 46 -14.47 -11.45 6.62
CA GLY A 46 -14.52 -10.00 6.70
C GLY A 46 -15.93 -9.46 6.90
N LEU A 47 -16.90 -9.97 6.13
CA LEU A 47 -18.31 -9.62 6.30
C LEU A 47 -18.83 -10.00 7.69
N ASN A 48 -18.52 -11.22 8.17
CA ASN A 48 -18.93 -11.65 9.51
C ASN A 48 -18.30 -10.77 10.59
N ASN A 49 -17.03 -10.37 10.44
CA ASN A 49 -16.36 -9.49 11.40
C ASN A 49 -16.97 -8.08 11.43
N LEU A 50 -17.33 -7.52 10.27
CA LEU A 50 -18.07 -6.26 10.21
C LEU A 50 -19.48 -6.42 10.82
N TYR A 51 -20.17 -7.52 10.47
CA TYR A 51 -21.52 -7.81 11.00
C TYR A 51 -21.54 -7.95 12.52
N SER A 52 -20.62 -8.70 13.11
CA SER A 52 -20.58 -8.91 14.55
C SER A 52 -20.22 -7.67 15.35
N LYS A 53 -19.52 -6.70 14.71
CA LYS A 53 -19.11 -5.46 15.38
C LYS A 53 -20.26 -4.46 15.53
N ARG A 54 -21.05 -4.18 14.49
CA ARG A 54 -22.03 -3.07 14.50
C ARG A 54 -23.08 -3.08 13.39
N LEU A 55 -23.30 -4.15 12.63
CA LEU A 55 -24.17 -4.09 11.43
C LEU A 55 -25.64 -3.79 11.71
N THR A 56 -26.08 -3.87 12.96
CA THR A 56 -27.41 -3.38 13.37
C THR A 56 -27.49 -1.85 13.38
N GLU A 57 -26.35 -1.15 13.29
CA GLU A 57 -26.26 0.31 13.29
C GLU A 57 -26.12 0.89 11.88
N TYR A 58 -25.83 0.06 10.85
CA TYR A 58 -25.58 0.50 9.48
C TYR A 58 -26.61 -0.03 8.50
N GLU A 59 -26.96 0.79 7.53
CA GLU A 59 -27.74 0.43 6.35
C GLU A 59 -26.84 0.52 5.10
N VAL A 60 -26.48 -0.63 4.54
CA VAL A 60 -25.61 -0.70 3.36
C VAL A 60 -26.41 -0.44 2.10
N MET A 61 -26.18 0.69 1.43
CA MET A 61 -26.92 1.12 0.24
C MET A 61 -26.28 0.69 -1.07
N GLY A 62 -25.01 0.29 -1.06
CA GLY A 62 -24.33 -0.19 -2.27
C GLY A 62 -23.02 -0.85 -1.95
N VAL A 63 -22.57 -1.73 -2.86
CA VAL A 63 -21.34 -2.52 -2.71
C VAL A 63 -20.46 -2.34 -3.93
N GLY A 64 -19.20 -1.97 -3.70
CA GLY A 64 -18.17 -1.91 -4.73
C GLY A 64 -17.06 -2.93 -4.48
N THR A 65 -16.49 -3.50 -5.56
CA THR A 65 -15.35 -4.43 -5.45
C THR A 65 -14.16 -4.01 -6.30
N THR A 66 -12.96 -4.26 -5.78
CA THR A 66 -11.68 -3.96 -6.44
C THR A 66 -10.62 -5.02 -6.12
N GLY A 67 -9.40 -4.83 -6.58
CA GLY A 67 -8.28 -5.75 -6.40
C GLY A 67 -8.20 -6.83 -7.48
N SER A 68 -7.22 -7.72 -7.37
CA SER A 68 -7.02 -8.83 -8.30
C SER A 68 -8.20 -9.82 -8.31
N GLY A 69 -8.85 -10.01 -7.17
CA GLY A 69 -10.04 -10.87 -7.00
C GLY A 69 -11.38 -10.15 -7.18
N ARG A 70 -11.42 -8.93 -7.71
CA ARG A 70 -12.63 -8.09 -7.79
C ARG A 70 -13.84 -8.75 -8.45
N ALA A 71 -13.61 -9.50 -9.55
CA ALA A 71 -14.71 -10.15 -10.28
C ALA A 71 -15.34 -11.28 -9.46
N LEU A 72 -14.51 -12.10 -8.79
CA LEU A 72 -14.96 -13.15 -7.88
C LEU A 72 -15.72 -12.56 -6.70
N ALA A 73 -15.15 -11.54 -6.06
CA ALA A 73 -15.81 -10.84 -4.95
C ALA A 73 -17.13 -10.21 -5.40
N GLY A 74 -17.15 -9.55 -6.55
CA GLY A 74 -18.36 -8.94 -7.11
C GLY A 74 -19.49 -9.94 -7.32
N SER A 75 -19.17 -11.12 -7.88
CA SER A 75 -20.14 -12.19 -8.04
C SER A 75 -20.62 -12.78 -6.71
N LEU A 76 -19.72 -12.84 -5.71
CA LEU A 76 -20.03 -13.40 -4.40
C LEU A 76 -21.02 -12.53 -3.60
N VAL A 77 -20.86 -11.20 -3.68
CA VAL A 77 -21.65 -10.24 -2.88
C VAL A 77 -22.75 -9.54 -3.67
N GLY A 78 -22.85 -9.79 -4.98
CA GLY A 78 -23.81 -9.06 -5.84
C GLY A 78 -23.44 -7.57 -5.96
N ALA A 79 -22.15 -7.26 -6.21
CA ALA A 79 -21.68 -5.87 -6.20
C ALA A 79 -22.32 -5.02 -7.29
N ASP A 80 -22.71 -3.79 -6.92
CA ASP A 80 -23.25 -2.77 -7.84
C ASP A 80 -22.15 -2.22 -8.76
N VAL A 81 -20.91 -2.18 -8.27
CA VAL A 81 -19.75 -1.62 -8.98
C VAL A 81 -18.52 -2.53 -8.85
N VAL A 82 -17.92 -2.86 -9.99
CA VAL A 82 -16.62 -3.57 -10.06
C VAL A 82 -15.61 -2.69 -10.79
N LYS A 83 -14.57 -2.22 -10.10
CA LYS A 83 -13.53 -1.35 -10.66
C LYS A 83 -12.14 -1.93 -10.44
N ASN A 84 -11.22 -1.54 -11.33
CA ASN A 84 -9.82 -1.87 -11.09
C ASN A 84 -9.23 -1.01 -9.95
N GLU A 85 -8.13 -1.46 -9.39
CA GLU A 85 -7.45 -0.82 -8.27
C GLU A 85 -6.89 0.57 -8.59
N ILE A 86 -6.50 0.85 -9.85
CA ILE A 86 -6.03 2.18 -10.25
C ILE A 86 -7.16 3.20 -10.07
N THR A 87 -8.35 2.87 -10.55
CA THR A 87 -9.54 3.72 -10.38
C THR A 87 -9.90 3.89 -8.91
N ALA A 88 -9.87 2.79 -8.13
CA ALA A 88 -10.22 2.84 -6.71
C ALA A 88 -9.25 3.75 -5.93
N HIS A 89 -7.94 3.58 -6.09
CA HIS A 89 -6.93 4.44 -5.48
C HIS A 89 -7.06 5.91 -5.90
N ALA A 90 -7.32 6.17 -7.18
CA ALA A 90 -7.46 7.52 -7.69
C ALA A 90 -8.67 8.25 -7.06
N VAL A 91 -9.83 7.57 -7.01
CA VAL A 91 -11.04 8.13 -6.40
C VAL A 91 -10.82 8.38 -4.91
N ALA A 92 -10.32 7.39 -4.18
CA ALA A 92 -10.09 7.52 -2.75
C ALA A 92 -9.10 8.65 -2.42
N ALA A 93 -7.99 8.73 -3.16
CA ALA A 93 -7.01 9.80 -2.97
C ALA A 93 -7.58 11.18 -3.28
N SER A 94 -8.29 11.33 -4.41
CA SER A 94 -8.89 12.61 -4.81
C SER A 94 -9.96 13.09 -3.82
N THR A 95 -10.69 12.17 -3.19
CA THR A 95 -11.70 12.50 -2.19
C THR A 95 -11.09 12.93 -0.86
N ASN A 96 -9.98 12.29 -0.44
CA ASN A 96 -9.42 12.47 0.90
C ASN A 96 -8.23 13.43 0.94
N ILE A 97 -7.57 13.71 -0.19
CA ILE A 97 -6.34 14.53 -0.24
C ILE A 97 -6.52 15.64 -1.26
N PRO A 98 -6.83 16.87 -0.80
CA PRO A 98 -7.00 18.02 -1.70
C PRO A 98 -5.77 18.25 -2.58
N GLY A 99 -5.99 18.36 -3.89
CA GLY A 99 -4.95 18.69 -4.86
C GLY A 99 -3.91 17.57 -5.08
N VAL A 100 -4.21 16.32 -4.75
CA VAL A 100 -3.31 15.18 -5.04
C VAL A 100 -3.09 15.04 -6.55
N GLN A 101 -1.83 14.95 -6.96
CA GLN A 101 -1.44 14.80 -8.37
C GLN A 101 -0.60 13.55 -8.64
N THR A 102 0.02 12.99 -7.60
CA THR A 102 0.83 11.78 -7.71
C THR A 102 0.49 10.83 -6.57
N ILE A 103 0.17 9.59 -6.90
CA ILE A 103 -0.07 8.54 -5.91
C ILE A 103 1.04 7.51 -6.07
N LEU A 104 1.79 7.27 -5.00
CA LEU A 104 2.70 6.16 -4.83
C LEU A 104 1.95 5.08 -4.05
N GLU A 105 1.93 3.85 -4.55
CA GLU A 105 1.32 2.73 -3.85
C GLU A 105 2.28 1.54 -3.83
N ILE A 106 2.50 0.99 -2.63
CA ILE A 106 3.25 -0.25 -2.47
C ILE A 106 2.43 -1.21 -1.62
N GLY A 107 1.93 -2.23 -2.29
CA GLY A 107 1.20 -3.34 -1.70
C GLY A 107 2.12 -4.48 -1.24
N GLY A 108 1.51 -5.64 -0.93
CA GLY A 108 2.25 -6.83 -0.52
C GLY A 108 3.03 -7.49 -1.64
N GLN A 109 2.50 -7.55 -2.86
CA GLN A 109 3.11 -8.25 -4.00
C GLN A 109 3.29 -7.40 -5.26
N ASP A 110 2.75 -6.22 -5.29
CA ASP A 110 2.86 -5.28 -6.41
C ASP A 110 3.12 -3.86 -5.90
N SER A 111 3.42 -2.98 -6.82
CA SER A 111 3.54 -1.55 -6.58
C SER A 111 3.06 -0.77 -7.79
N LYS A 112 2.52 0.40 -7.56
CA LYS A 112 1.89 1.23 -8.59
C LYS A 112 2.24 2.69 -8.40
N ILE A 113 2.34 3.41 -9.51
CA ILE A 113 2.33 4.86 -9.54
C ILE A 113 1.13 5.32 -10.37
N ILE A 114 0.39 6.30 -9.87
CA ILE A 114 -0.77 6.85 -10.58
C ILE A 114 -0.59 8.36 -10.65
N ILE A 115 -0.72 8.90 -11.84
CA ILE A 115 -0.60 10.34 -12.10
C ILE A 115 -1.99 10.90 -12.34
N LEU A 116 -2.33 11.92 -11.56
CA LEU A 116 -3.59 12.63 -11.67
C LEU A 116 -3.35 14.05 -12.20
N ARG A 117 -4.30 14.53 -13.00
CA ARG A 117 -4.43 15.94 -13.35
C ARG A 117 -5.91 16.30 -13.22
N ASP A 118 -6.19 17.31 -12.43
CA ASP A 118 -7.56 17.74 -12.14
C ASP A 118 -8.48 16.59 -11.64
N GLY A 119 -7.93 15.68 -10.81
CA GLY A 119 -8.62 14.53 -10.28
C GLY A 119 -8.82 13.37 -11.27
N ILE A 120 -8.31 13.49 -12.50
CA ILE A 120 -8.43 12.47 -13.55
C ILE A 120 -7.11 11.72 -13.68
N VAL A 121 -7.17 10.39 -13.80
CA VAL A 121 -5.99 9.55 -14.08
C VAL A 121 -5.52 9.84 -15.52
N THR A 122 -4.32 10.41 -15.66
CA THR A 122 -3.70 10.69 -16.96
C THR A 122 -2.65 9.67 -17.34
N ASP A 123 -1.99 9.05 -16.36
CA ASP A 123 -0.98 8.01 -16.59
C ASP A 123 -0.86 7.11 -15.36
N PHE A 124 -0.38 5.89 -15.55
CA PHE A 124 -0.03 4.98 -14.46
C PHE A 124 1.02 3.97 -14.90
N ALA A 125 1.70 3.36 -13.95
CA ALA A 125 2.53 2.19 -14.16
C ALA A 125 2.38 1.22 -12.99
N MET A 126 2.59 -0.07 -13.25
CA MET A 126 2.53 -1.13 -12.26
C MET A 126 3.76 -2.03 -12.36
N ASN A 127 4.30 -2.41 -11.21
CA ASN A 127 5.27 -3.49 -11.10
C ASN A 127 4.59 -4.73 -10.51
N THR A 128 4.38 -5.73 -11.34
CA THR A 128 3.77 -7.01 -10.96
C THR A 128 4.75 -8.19 -11.03
N VAL A 129 6.00 -7.94 -11.42
CA VAL A 129 6.99 -8.98 -11.71
C VAL A 129 8.13 -9.01 -10.70
N CYS A 130 8.58 -7.84 -10.23
CA CYS A 130 9.76 -7.75 -9.37
C CYS A 130 9.37 -7.61 -7.90
N ALA A 131 9.66 -8.63 -7.10
CA ALA A 131 9.43 -8.60 -5.65
C ALA A 131 10.21 -7.50 -4.92
N ALA A 132 11.35 -7.03 -5.46
CA ALA A 132 12.20 -6.02 -4.83
C ALA A 132 11.51 -4.68 -4.50
N GLY A 133 10.38 -4.39 -5.14
CA GLY A 133 9.62 -3.15 -4.89
C GLY A 133 8.33 -3.38 -4.10
N THR A 134 8.25 -4.41 -3.25
CA THR A 134 7.00 -4.84 -2.62
C THR A 134 7.13 -5.01 -1.11
N GLY A 135 6.00 -5.00 -0.41
CA GLY A 135 5.95 -5.22 1.04
C GLY A 135 6.46 -6.59 1.46
N SER A 136 6.16 -7.65 0.69
CA SER A 136 6.65 -9.01 1.00
C SER A 136 8.18 -9.11 0.98
N PHE A 137 8.84 -8.31 0.16
CA PHE A 137 10.31 -8.25 0.18
C PHE A 137 10.82 -7.60 1.48
N LEU A 138 10.18 -6.52 1.93
CA LEU A 138 10.52 -5.89 3.22
C LEU A 138 10.28 -6.85 4.39
N ASP A 139 9.14 -7.54 4.40
CA ASP A 139 8.81 -8.54 5.43
C ASP A 139 9.90 -9.62 5.51
N HIS A 140 10.33 -10.13 4.36
CA HIS A 140 11.38 -11.16 4.30
C HIS A 140 12.72 -10.65 4.82
N GLN A 141 13.11 -9.42 4.48
CA GLN A 141 14.37 -8.85 4.96
C GLN A 141 14.30 -8.49 6.46
N ALA A 142 13.15 -8.02 6.95
CA ALA A 142 12.90 -7.78 8.37
C ALA A 142 13.08 -9.07 9.20
N GLN A 143 12.45 -10.17 8.76
CA GLN A 143 12.60 -11.48 9.39
C GLN A 143 14.06 -11.96 9.40
N ARG A 144 14.79 -11.78 8.30
CA ARG A 144 16.23 -12.14 8.19
C ARG A 144 17.09 -11.37 9.18
N LEU A 145 16.80 -10.09 9.39
CA LEU A 145 17.53 -9.24 10.33
C LEU A 145 17.01 -9.37 11.77
N ASN A 146 16.00 -10.24 11.99
CA ASN A 146 15.34 -10.45 13.27
C ASN A 146 14.76 -9.15 13.86
N VAL A 147 14.15 -8.33 12.99
CA VAL A 147 13.46 -7.09 13.35
C VAL A 147 11.97 -7.28 13.07
N PRO A 148 11.07 -6.99 14.02
CA PRO A 148 9.64 -6.95 13.77
C PRO A 148 9.33 -5.95 12.65
N ILE A 149 8.43 -6.31 11.71
CA ILE A 149 8.13 -5.44 10.58
C ILE A 149 7.53 -4.10 11.04
N GLU A 150 6.81 -4.11 12.15
CA GLU A 150 6.21 -2.93 12.77
C GLU A 150 7.28 -1.94 13.30
N GLU A 151 8.46 -2.44 13.70
CA GLU A 151 9.58 -1.64 14.20
C GLU A 151 10.56 -1.23 13.11
N PHE A 152 10.41 -1.77 11.88
CA PHE A 152 11.35 -1.57 10.79
C PHE A 152 11.58 -0.08 10.50
N GLY A 153 10.50 0.68 10.30
CA GLY A 153 10.58 2.10 9.94
C GLY A 153 11.29 2.93 11.01
N GLU A 154 10.87 2.81 12.25
CA GLU A 154 11.45 3.54 13.37
C GLU A 154 12.92 3.16 13.62
N THR A 155 13.27 1.89 13.43
CA THR A 155 14.67 1.44 13.51
C THR A 155 15.49 2.03 12.37
N ALA A 156 14.98 2.02 11.15
CA ALA A 156 15.63 2.62 9.99
C ALA A 156 15.92 4.13 10.20
N LEU A 157 14.99 4.87 10.80
CA LEU A 157 15.15 6.30 11.06
C LEU A 157 16.29 6.65 12.05
N ARG A 158 16.79 5.68 12.81
CA ARG A 158 17.97 5.86 13.69
C ARG A 158 19.30 5.78 12.95
N SER A 159 19.27 5.46 11.64
CA SER A 159 20.47 5.39 10.81
C SER A 159 21.21 6.72 10.75
N THR A 160 22.54 6.64 10.91
CA THR A 160 23.44 7.80 10.77
C THR A 160 24.32 7.72 9.53
N ASN A 161 24.50 6.51 8.98
CA ASN A 161 25.32 6.26 7.79
C ASN A 161 24.74 5.10 6.97
N PRO A 162 23.65 5.34 6.21
CA PRO A 162 22.93 4.29 5.50
C PRO A 162 23.82 3.46 4.59
N ALA A 163 23.71 2.13 4.72
CA ALA A 163 24.44 1.21 3.89
C ALA A 163 24.00 1.31 2.43
N ARG A 164 24.94 1.48 1.50
CA ARG A 164 24.59 1.47 0.08
C ARG A 164 24.26 0.04 -0.37
N ILE A 165 22.97 -0.23 -0.63
CA ILE A 165 22.43 -1.52 -1.05
C ILE A 165 22.04 -1.46 -2.52
N ALA A 166 22.26 -2.56 -3.28
CA ALA A 166 21.82 -2.66 -4.67
C ALA A 166 20.29 -2.50 -4.79
N GLY A 167 19.83 -1.66 -5.71
CA GLY A 167 18.40 -1.35 -5.86
C GLY A 167 17.72 -1.96 -7.07
N ARG A 168 18.43 -2.50 -8.06
CA ARG A 168 17.82 -2.96 -9.31
C ARG A 168 17.17 -4.35 -9.24
N CYS A 169 17.70 -5.23 -8.42
CA CYS A 169 17.26 -6.62 -8.33
C CYS A 169 17.21 -7.06 -6.87
N GLY A 170 16.09 -7.70 -6.47
CA GLY A 170 15.90 -8.18 -5.10
C GLY A 170 16.97 -9.17 -4.65
N VAL A 171 17.44 -10.05 -5.55
CA VAL A 171 18.51 -11.02 -5.25
C VAL A 171 19.81 -10.29 -4.91
N PHE A 172 20.17 -9.27 -5.68
CA PHE A 172 21.37 -8.48 -5.39
C PHE A 172 21.22 -7.59 -4.16
N ALA A 173 20.02 -7.04 -3.93
CA ALA A 173 19.74 -6.29 -2.71
C ALA A 173 19.91 -7.16 -1.46
N GLU A 174 19.39 -8.40 -1.50
CA GLU A 174 19.54 -9.36 -0.41
C GLU A 174 21.00 -9.81 -0.22
N SER A 175 21.71 -10.10 -1.28
CA SER A 175 23.13 -10.48 -1.21
C SER A 175 24.00 -9.36 -0.64
N ASP A 176 23.75 -8.12 -1.06
CA ASP A 176 24.43 -6.94 -0.52
C ASP A 176 24.11 -6.72 0.97
N LEU A 177 22.84 -6.89 1.35
CA LEU A 177 22.41 -6.77 2.74
C LEU A 177 23.16 -7.77 3.64
N ILE A 178 23.20 -9.04 3.22
CA ILE A 178 23.93 -10.11 3.94
C ILE A 178 25.42 -9.78 4.05
N HIS A 179 26.03 -9.38 2.95
CA HIS A 179 27.46 -9.03 2.94
C HIS A 179 27.76 -7.88 3.91
N LYS A 180 26.96 -6.82 3.89
CA LYS A 180 27.17 -5.69 4.80
C LYS A 180 26.89 -6.02 6.25
N GLN A 181 25.92 -6.89 6.53
CA GLN A 181 25.69 -7.44 7.86
C GLN A 181 26.94 -8.19 8.38
N GLN A 182 27.57 -9.01 7.53
CA GLN A 182 28.81 -9.71 7.86
C GLN A 182 30.01 -8.77 8.08
N LEU A 183 30.01 -7.61 7.45
CA LEU A 183 30.99 -6.55 7.66
C LEU A 183 30.76 -5.74 8.94
N GLY A 184 29.69 -6.04 9.70
CA GLY A 184 29.39 -5.39 10.97
C GLY A 184 28.66 -4.05 10.85
N TYR A 185 27.97 -3.77 9.74
CA TYR A 185 27.12 -2.59 9.65
C TYR A 185 25.99 -2.66 10.69
N PRO A 186 25.67 -1.54 11.39
CA PRO A 186 24.54 -1.46 12.29
C PRO A 186 23.21 -1.79 11.57
N VAL A 187 22.28 -2.39 12.29
CA VAL A 187 20.99 -2.79 11.71
C VAL A 187 20.20 -1.60 11.17
N GLU A 188 20.25 -0.45 11.84
CA GLU A 188 19.63 0.79 11.43
C GLU A 188 20.12 1.24 10.05
N ASP A 189 21.44 1.16 9.82
CA ASP A 189 22.07 1.56 8.55
C ASP A 189 21.73 0.59 7.43
N LEU A 190 21.58 -0.70 7.75
CA LEU A 190 21.11 -1.71 6.79
C LEU A 190 19.66 -1.47 6.40
N LEU A 191 18.77 -1.23 7.36
CA LEU A 191 17.35 -1.03 7.13
C LEU A 191 17.08 0.25 6.33
N TYR A 192 17.71 1.37 6.69
CA TYR A 192 17.51 2.60 5.93
C TYR A 192 18.16 2.55 4.55
N GLY A 193 19.32 1.92 4.43
CA GLY A 193 19.94 1.64 3.14
C GLY A 193 19.05 0.80 2.22
N LEU A 194 18.28 -0.14 2.80
CA LEU A 194 17.28 -0.93 2.08
C LEU A 194 16.08 -0.07 1.64
N CYS A 195 15.55 0.81 2.52
CA CYS A 195 14.50 1.76 2.13
C CYS A 195 14.93 2.60 0.91
N GLN A 196 16.12 3.17 0.97
CA GLN A 196 16.67 3.94 -0.14
C GLN A 196 16.85 3.12 -1.42
N ALA A 197 17.24 1.85 -1.30
CA ALA A 197 17.38 0.95 -2.44
C ALA A 197 16.02 0.64 -3.10
N LEU A 198 14.98 0.40 -2.30
CA LEU A 198 13.62 0.18 -2.79
C LEU A 198 13.04 1.41 -3.48
N VAL A 199 13.23 2.58 -2.90
CA VAL A 199 12.79 3.84 -3.51
C VAL A 199 13.48 4.07 -4.86
N ARG A 200 14.81 3.83 -4.95
CA ARG A 200 15.52 3.89 -6.23
C ARG A 200 14.96 2.89 -7.25
N ASN A 201 14.66 1.66 -6.82
CA ASN A 201 14.04 0.66 -7.68
C ASN A 201 12.67 1.11 -8.19
N TYR A 202 11.81 1.54 -7.27
CA TYR A 202 10.46 2.01 -7.57
C TYR A 202 10.49 3.16 -8.59
N LEU A 203 11.26 4.22 -8.31
CA LEU A 203 11.33 5.38 -9.18
C LEU A 203 11.93 5.07 -10.56
N SER A 204 12.98 4.25 -10.61
CA SER A 204 13.60 3.88 -11.89
C SER A 204 12.72 2.99 -12.78
N ASN A 205 11.82 2.22 -12.20
CA ASN A 205 10.94 1.31 -12.93
C ASN A 205 9.57 1.94 -13.25
N LEU A 206 8.99 2.66 -12.31
CA LEU A 206 7.60 3.13 -12.42
C LEU A 206 7.48 4.62 -12.77
N ALA A 207 8.44 5.43 -12.35
CA ALA A 207 8.38 6.88 -12.56
C ALA A 207 9.10 7.36 -13.83
N LEU A 208 9.77 6.45 -14.56
CA LEU A 208 10.52 6.81 -15.75
C LEU A 208 9.62 7.52 -16.79
N GLY A 209 10.01 8.73 -17.18
CA GLY A 209 9.27 9.55 -18.15
C GLY A 209 7.98 10.18 -17.62
N LYS A 210 7.69 10.05 -16.32
CA LYS A 210 6.51 10.65 -15.69
C LYS A 210 6.88 11.92 -14.92
N GLU A 211 6.02 12.92 -15.02
CA GLU A 211 6.14 14.13 -14.24
C GLU A 211 5.45 13.96 -12.89
N LEU A 212 6.23 13.92 -11.81
CA LEU A 212 5.74 13.75 -10.45
C LEU A 212 5.51 15.11 -9.81
N LEU A 213 4.26 15.56 -9.80
CA LEU A 213 3.89 16.84 -9.22
C LEU A 213 3.36 16.65 -7.78
N PRO A 214 3.63 17.61 -6.88
CA PRO A 214 2.97 17.68 -5.59
C PRO A 214 1.48 18.08 -5.78
N THR A 215 0.55 17.67 -4.92
CA THR A 215 0.70 16.89 -3.70
C THR A 215 0.95 15.42 -4.02
N VAL A 216 1.93 14.82 -3.36
CA VAL A 216 2.26 13.39 -3.52
C VAL A 216 1.69 12.61 -2.34
N SER A 217 0.88 11.59 -2.61
CA SER A 217 0.36 10.66 -1.60
C SER A 217 1.11 9.33 -1.64
N PHE A 218 1.32 8.72 -0.46
CA PHE A 218 1.83 7.36 -0.36
C PHE A 218 0.80 6.46 0.33
N GLN A 219 0.41 5.38 -0.33
CA GLN A 219 -0.66 4.45 0.05
C GLN A 219 -0.17 3.00 0.06
N GLY A 220 -1.03 2.09 0.46
CA GLY A 220 -0.72 0.67 0.60
C GLY A 220 -0.12 0.31 1.95
N GLY A 221 0.10 -0.99 2.18
CA GLY A 221 0.59 -1.48 3.47
C GLY A 221 1.98 -0.96 3.84
N VAL A 222 2.83 -0.69 2.85
CA VAL A 222 4.20 -0.19 3.08
C VAL A 222 4.24 1.28 3.51
N ALA A 223 3.16 2.04 3.31
CA ALA A 223 3.09 3.42 3.76
C ALA A 223 3.09 3.59 5.29
N THR A 224 2.88 2.51 6.05
CA THR A 224 3.12 2.49 7.51
C THR A 224 4.60 2.60 7.88
N ASN A 225 5.50 2.25 6.96
CA ASN A 225 6.94 2.26 7.22
C ASN A 225 7.50 3.69 7.08
N THR A 226 7.75 4.33 8.23
CA THR A 226 8.27 5.71 8.31
C THR A 226 9.62 5.88 7.62
N GLY A 227 10.47 4.85 7.60
CA GLY A 227 11.73 4.84 6.86
C GLY A 227 11.52 4.92 5.34
N MET A 228 10.50 4.24 4.81
CA MET A 228 10.14 4.33 3.39
C MET A 228 9.58 5.72 3.03
N VAL A 229 8.72 6.28 3.89
CA VAL A 229 8.20 7.64 3.72
C VAL A 229 9.36 8.63 3.62
N LYS A 230 10.29 8.59 4.59
CA LYS A 230 11.47 9.45 4.62
C LYS A 230 12.35 9.29 3.38
N ALA A 231 12.58 8.05 2.93
CA ALA A 231 13.37 7.77 1.75
C ALA A 231 12.73 8.32 0.46
N PHE A 232 11.39 8.28 0.34
CA PHE A 232 10.67 8.94 -0.76
C PHE A 232 10.74 10.46 -0.68
N GLU A 233 10.58 11.05 0.52
CA GLU A 233 10.71 12.50 0.71
C GLU A 233 12.09 13.02 0.26
N GLU A 234 13.15 12.30 0.64
CA GLU A 234 14.52 12.63 0.24
C GLU A 234 14.72 12.48 -1.27
N ALA A 235 14.25 11.38 -1.86
CA ALA A 235 14.44 11.10 -3.29
C ALA A 235 13.67 12.06 -4.20
N LEU A 236 12.48 12.52 -3.77
CA LEU A 236 11.61 13.40 -4.53
C LEU A 236 11.77 14.88 -4.14
N ASN A 237 12.53 15.17 -3.08
CA ASN A 237 12.68 16.49 -2.49
C ASN A 237 11.32 17.18 -2.26
N THR A 238 10.34 16.44 -1.76
CA THR A 238 8.99 16.92 -1.47
C THR A 238 8.40 16.17 -0.28
N LYS A 239 7.43 16.81 0.38
CA LYS A 239 6.68 16.16 1.45
C LYS A 239 5.72 15.11 0.89
N ILE A 240 5.61 14.01 1.59
CA ILE A 240 4.71 12.89 1.26
C ILE A 240 3.53 12.92 2.23
N VAL A 241 2.32 12.87 1.68
CA VAL A 241 1.09 12.74 2.46
C VAL A 241 0.76 11.27 2.61
N VAL A 242 0.74 10.77 3.83
CA VAL A 242 0.26 9.44 4.17
C VAL A 242 -1.12 9.61 4.82
N PRO A 243 -2.22 9.24 4.16
CA PRO A 243 -3.55 9.36 4.74
C PRO A 243 -3.74 8.37 5.91
N GLU A 244 -4.58 8.73 6.89
CA GLU A 244 -4.82 7.89 8.08
C GLU A 244 -5.25 6.47 7.72
N ASN A 245 -6.05 6.32 6.65
CA ASN A 245 -6.58 5.03 6.20
C ASN A 245 -5.85 4.47 4.97
N HIS A 246 -4.56 4.81 4.81
CA HIS A 246 -3.73 4.44 3.65
C HIS A 246 -3.69 2.94 3.34
N GLN A 247 -4.00 2.08 4.29
CA GLN A 247 -4.05 0.63 4.11
C GLN A 247 -5.36 0.15 3.48
N THR A 248 -6.45 0.90 3.66
CA THR A 248 -7.81 0.53 3.24
C THR A 248 -8.42 1.45 2.20
N MET A 249 -7.65 2.44 1.74
CA MET A 249 -8.02 3.33 0.64
C MET A 249 -8.07 2.61 -0.69
#